data_9952c4c221bf36df158d8eebab670f80
#
_entry.id   9952c4c221bf36df158d8eebab670f80
#
_cell.length_a   1.000
_cell.length_b   1.000
_cell.length_c   1.000
_cell.angle_alpha   90.00
_cell.angle_beta   90.00
_cell.angle_gamma   90.00
#
_symmetry.space_group_name_H-M   'P 1'
#
loop_
_entity.id
_entity.type
_entity.pdbx_description
1 polymer ?
#
loop_
_entity_poly.entity_id
_entity_poly.type
_entity_poly.pdbx_seq_one_letter_code
_entity_poly.pdbx_strand_id
1 'polypeptide(L)'
;MRQLLNTLFVTSEDIYLSLDGENVVANRGGETVARYPLHTLQSIVTFSYAGASPALMGKCAQREIGLVFCSQRGKFLARVSGQMQGNVLLRRMQYRVADDPSQSCRIARNMIFGKVYNARWSVERTRRDHAPRVDGQRFSAVSQQLQGLLPQIAAETSPDSLRGLEGIGAAAYFSVLDEMILQGKETFFFRERSRRPPLDAFNAMLSFAYSLLSHDCASALESVGLDAYVGYLHTDRPGRESLALDLMEELRPCFADRFVLTLINNRIIKPSNFEFRESGAVLLAEEGRRTFLQKWQERKRETITHPFLEEKLPWGLVPYVQSLLLARYLRGDLEEYPPFLWK
;
A
#
# COMPACT_ATOMS: atom_id res chain seq x y z
N MET A 1 -5.08 -11.22 17.53
CA MET A 1 -5.04 -10.59 16.18
C MET A 1 -6.18 -9.59 16.01
N ARG A 2 -5.99 -8.48 15.32
CA ARG A 2 -7.07 -7.54 15.02
C ARG A 2 -8.00 -8.18 13.98
N GLN A 3 -9.30 -8.26 14.30
CA GLN A 3 -10.31 -8.86 13.39
C GLN A 3 -11.08 -7.80 12.59
N LEU A 4 -10.98 -6.51 12.95
CA LEU A 4 -11.77 -5.45 12.37
C LEU A 4 -11.02 -4.74 11.23
N LEU A 5 -11.67 -4.63 10.08
CA LEU A 5 -11.16 -3.95 8.91
C LEU A 5 -12.19 -2.99 8.37
N ASN A 6 -12.49 -1.97 9.15
CA ASN A 6 -13.37 -0.90 8.69
C ASN A 6 -12.58 0.40 8.59
N THR A 7 -12.45 0.92 7.39
CA THR A 7 -12.02 2.29 7.13
C THR A 7 -13.20 3.12 6.69
N LEU A 8 -13.43 4.24 7.35
CA LEU A 8 -14.41 5.24 6.93
C LEU A 8 -13.73 6.19 5.93
N PHE A 9 -14.20 6.20 4.69
CA PHE A 9 -13.79 7.18 3.69
C PHE A 9 -14.82 8.31 3.59
N VAL A 10 -14.39 9.53 3.87
CA VAL A 10 -15.19 10.73 3.74
C VAL A 10 -14.80 11.43 2.46
N THR A 11 -15.54 11.16 1.37
CA THR A 11 -15.22 11.63 0.01
C THR A 11 -15.82 12.99 -0.33
N SER A 12 -16.85 13.44 0.40
CA SER A 12 -17.48 14.75 0.18
C SER A 12 -16.65 15.87 0.80
N GLU A 13 -16.57 17.01 0.11
CA GLU A 13 -15.63 18.11 0.41
C GLU A 13 -16.02 18.94 1.64
N ASP A 14 -17.30 18.95 1.99
CA ASP A 14 -17.96 19.82 2.96
C ASP A 14 -18.31 19.13 4.28
N ILE A 15 -17.79 17.94 4.51
CA ILE A 15 -18.06 17.16 5.72
C ILE A 15 -17.06 17.51 6.83
N TYR A 16 -17.58 18.04 7.93
CA TYR A 16 -16.85 18.18 9.19
C TYR A 16 -17.07 16.94 10.07
N LEU A 17 -15.98 16.39 10.63
CA LEU A 17 -16.05 15.24 11.51
C LEU A 17 -15.98 15.64 12.98
N SER A 18 -16.88 15.14 13.80
CA SER A 18 -16.91 15.40 15.24
C SER A 18 -17.08 14.11 16.04
N LEU A 19 -16.80 14.19 17.34
CA LEU A 19 -17.01 13.10 18.30
C LEU A 19 -18.35 13.33 19.02
N ASP A 20 -19.17 12.28 19.09
CA ASP A 20 -20.35 12.25 19.97
C ASP A 20 -20.40 10.89 20.68
N GLY A 21 -20.08 10.89 21.98
CA GLY A 21 -19.88 9.69 22.77
C GLY A 21 -18.79 8.79 22.18
N GLU A 22 -19.18 7.60 21.74
CA GLU A 22 -18.30 6.62 21.12
C GLU A 22 -18.45 6.57 19.57
N ASN A 23 -19.02 7.63 18.98
CA ASN A 23 -19.27 7.68 17.55
C ASN A 23 -18.52 8.84 16.89
N VAL A 24 -18.01 8.59 15.67
CA VAL A 24 -17.68 9.67 14.74
C VAL A 24 -18.96 10.12 14.05
N VAL A 25 -19.19 11.42 14.05
CA VAL A 25 -20.34 12.08 13.44
C VAL A 25 -19.87 12.91 12.26
N ALA A 26 -20.48 12.67 11.11
CA ALA A 26 -20.26 13.46 9.91
C ALA A 26 -21.33 14.55 9.81
N ASN A 27 -20.92 15.81 9.78
CA ASN A 27 -21.79 16.97 9.74
C ASN A 27 -21.60 17.74 8.43
N ARG A 28 -22.69 18.24 7.87
CA ARG A 28 -22.73 19.10 6.70
C ARG A 28 -23.60 20.32 7.01
N GLY A 29 -23.03 21.53 6.93
CA GLY A 29 -23.79 22.76 7.20
C GLY A 29 -24.42 22.84 8.60
N GLY A 30 -23.85 22.14 9.60
CA GLY A 30 -24.38 22.05 10.96
C GLY A 30 -25.37 20.89 11.21
N GLU A 31 -25.78 20.18 10.17
CA GLU A 31 -26.66 19.01 10.28
C GLU A 31 -25.88 17.70 10.27
N THR A 32 -26.31 16.74 11.07
CA THR A 32 -25.72 15.39 11.09
C THR A 32 -26.22 14.59 9.90
N VAL A 33 -25.30 14.21 8.99
CA VAL A 33 -25.61 13.41 7.80
C VAL A 33 -25.31 11.92 7.98
N ALA A 34 -24.39 11.57 8.89
CA ALA A 34 -24.07 10.18 9.19
C ALA A 34 -23.42 10.03 10.59
N ARG A 35 -23.50 8.82 11.13
CA ARG A 35 -22.94 8.45 12.42
C ARG A 35 -22.38 7.04 12.36
N TYR A 36 -21.13 6.84 12.83
CA TYR A 36 -20.44 5.55 12.79
C TYR A 36 -19.78 5.25 14.15
N PRO A 37 -19.95 4.05 14.72
CA PRO A 37 -19.31 3.67 15.96
C PRO A 37 -17.78 3.55 15.79
N LEU A 38 -17.00 4.22 16.63
CA LEU A 38 -15.53 4.21 16.57
C LEU A 38 -14.95 2.82 16.80
N HIS A 39 -15.58 1.98 17.63
CA HIS A 39 -15.09 0.63 17.91
C HIS A 39 -15.09 -0.29 16.69
N THR A 40 -15.86 0.05 15.64
CA THR A 40 -15.88 -0.70 14.37
C THR A 40 -14.84 -0.20 13.38
N LEU A 41 -14.17 0.92 13.65
CA LEU A 41 -13.25 1.56 12.74
C LEU A 41 -11.79 1.28 13.12
N GLN A 42 -10.96 1.03 12.11
CA GLN A 42 -9.51 0.99 12.22
C GLN A 42 -8.87 2.27 11.70
N SER A 43 -9.50 2.91 10.74
CA SER A 43 -9.02 4.18 10.21
C SER A 43 -10.17 5.01 9.64
N ILE A 44 -9.90 6.31 9.57
CA ILE A 44 -10.75 7.30 8.92
C ILE A 44 -9.86 8.04 7.93
N VAL A 45 -10.24 8.07 6.67
CA VAL A 45 -9.56 8.82 5.61
C VAL A 45 -10.53 9.87 5.10
N THR A 46 -10.20 11.13 5.33
CA THR A 46 -11.04 12.24 4.86
C THR A 46 -10.39 13.00 3.72
N PHE A 47 -11.18 13.29 2.69
CA PHE A 47 -10.84 14.14 1.55
C PHE A 47 -11.50 15.52 1.68
N SER A 48 -12.15 15.77 2.82
CA SER A 48 -12.80 17.04 3.13
C SER A 48 -11.81 18.05 3.71
N TYR A 49 -11.93 19.30 3.29
CA TYR A 49 -11.21 20.42 3.89
C TYR A 49 -11.92 21.00 5.13
N ALA A 50 -13.14 20.58 5.43
CA ALA A 50 -13.84 21.04 6.63
C ALA A 50 -13.17 20.57 7.93
N GLY A 51 -12.41 19.48 7.89
CA GLY A 51 -11.57 19.02 8.99
C GLY A 51 -12.30 18.12 10.01
N ALA A 52 -11.73 18.05 11.22
CA ALA A 52 -12.26 17.24 12.31
C ALA A 52 -12.07 17.95 13.66
N SER A 53 -12.94 17.62 14.64
CA SER A 53 -12.84 18.20 16.00
C SER A 53 -11.61 17.67 16.74
N PRO A 54 -10.97 18.49 17.62
CA PRO A 54 -9.89 18.04 18.49
C PRO A 54 -10.28 16.86 19.39
N ALA A 55 -11.55 16.81 19.83
CA ALA A 55 -12.06 15.68 20.63
C ALA A 55 -12.04 14.37 19.85
N LEU A 56 -12.45 14.38 18.56
CA LEU A 56 -12.38 13.21 17.70
C LEU A 56 -10.91 12.82 17.43
N MET A 57 -10.05 13.80 17.13
CA MET A 57 -8.61 13.56 16.93
C MET A 57 -7.98 12.86 18.15
N GLY A 58 -8.24 13.39 19.36
CA GLY A 58 -7.74 12.80 20.60
C GLY A 58 -8.28 11.40 20.87
N LYS A 59 -9.57 11.16 20.60
CA LYS A 59 -10.19 9.84 20.78
C LYS A 59 -9.62 8.82 19.77
N CYS A 60 -9.41 9.22 18.52
CA CYS A 60 -8.78 8.39 17.50
C CYS A 60 -7.34 8.03 17.92
N ALA A 61 -6.56 9.03 18.35
CA ALA A 61 -5.20 8.83 18.85
C ALA A 61 -5.14 7.86 20.03
N GLN A 62 -6.02 8.01 21.01
CA GLN A 62 -6.10 7.14 22.19
C GLN A 62 -6.45 5.68 21.84
N ARG A 63 -7.28 5.48 20.81
CA ARG A 63 -7.73 4.15 20.37
C ARG A 63 -6.91 3.54 19.23
N GLU A 64 -5.83 4.20 18.85
CA GLU A 64 -5.02 3.79 17.69
C GLU A 64 -5.81 3.69 16.37
N ILE A 65 -6.88 4.50 16.24
CA ILE A 65 -7.63 4.63 14.99
C ILE A 65 -6.89 5.64 14.12
N GLY A 66 -6.42 5.21 12.96
CA GLY A 66 -5.76 6.10 12.00
C GLY A 66 -6.73 7.17 11.52
N LEU A 67 -6.44 8.47 11.73
CA LEU A 67 -7.20 9.56 11.14
C LEU A 67 -6.28 10.32 10.18
N VAL A 68 -6.58 10.20 8.89
CA VAL A 68 -5.76 10.73 7.79
C VAL A 68 -6.56 11.78 7.01
N PHE A 69 -5.91 12.91 6.75
CA PHE A 69 -6.43 13.98 5.91
C PHE A 69 -5.72 13.95 4.56
N CYS A 70 -6.50 13.89 3.50
CA CYS A 70 -6.03 13.93 2.13
C CYS A 70 -6.66 15.10 1.38
N SER A 71 -5.95 15.64 0.38
CA SER A 71 -6.59 16.54 -0.57
C SER A 71 -7.66 15.77 -1.37
N GLN A 72 -8.57 16.48 -2.01
CA GLN A 72 -9.56 15.91 -2.93
C GLN A 72 -8.95 15.03 -4.02
N ARG A 73 -7.69 15.26 -4.39
CA ARG A 73 -6.94 14.51 -5.39
C ARG A 73 -6.16 13.32 -4.80
N GLY A 74 -6.39 13.00 -3.52
CA GLY A 74 -5.72 11.88 -2.85
C GLY A 74 -4.30 12.17 -2.36
N LYS A 75 -3.83 13.45 -2.42
CA LYS A 75 -2.53 13.82 -1.84
C LYS A 75 -2.67 13.83 -0.33
N PHE A 76 -1.79 13.13 0.37
CA PHE A 76 -1.66 13.20 1.81
C PHE A 76 -1.42 14.63 2.28
N LEU A 77 -2.11 15.06 3.33
CA LEU A 77 -1.95 16.38 3.95
C LEU A 77 -1.46 16.25 5.38
N ALA A 78 -2.14 15.44 6.20
CA ALA A 78 -1.81 15.26 7.61
C ALA A 78 -2.37 13.92 8.14
N ARG A 79 -1.79 13.45 9.23
CA ARG A 79 -2.30 12.32 10.01
C ARG A 79 -2.30 12.70 11.49
N VAL A 80 -3.34 12.28 12.21
CA VAL A 80 -3.38 12.36 13.66
C VAL A 80 -2.54 11.23 14.24
N SER A 81 -1.52 11.59 15.00
CA SER A 81 -0.70 10.65 15.78
C SER A 81 -0.90 10.94 17.27
N GLY A 82 -1.13 9.89 18.05
CA GLY A 82 -1.23 9.97 19.51
C GLY A 82 0.13 10.01 20.18
N GLN A 83 0.11 9.88 21.51
CA GLN A 83 1.34 9.60 22.26
C GLN A 83 1.96 8.32 21.70
N MET A 84 3.25 8.37 21.40
CA MET A 84 3.98 7.19 20.96
C MET A 84 3.95 6.14 22.08
N GLN A 85 2.99 5.22 21.99
CA GLN A 85 2.96 4.02 22.81
C GLN A 85 3.88 3.01 22.15
N GLY A 86 4.95 2.66 22.79
CA GLY A 86 5.84 1.67 22.21
C GLY A 86 7.13 1.51 22.99
N ASN A 87 7.67 0.31 22.91
CA ASN A 87 8.92 -0.04 23.53
C ASN A 87 10.06 0.83 22.98
N VAL A 88 10.60 1.74 23.79
CA VAL A 88 11.73 2.58 23.42
C VAL A 88 12.95 1.75 22.97
N LEU A 89 13.11 0.53 23.52
CA LEU A 89 14.18 -0.40 23.14
C LEU A 89 14.02 -0.90 21.71
N LEU A 90 12.78 -1.15 21.27
CA LEU A 90 12.48 -1.55 19.90
C LEU A 90 12.88 -0.46 18.89
N ARG A 91 12.53 0.81 19.16
CA ARG A 91 12.94 1.94 18.29
C ARG A 91 14.45 2.15 18.30
N ARG A 92 15.09 2.07 19.48
CA ARG A 92 16.56 2.14 19.54
C ARG A 92 17.21 1.03 18.72
N MET A 93 16.64 -0.20 18.73
CA MET A 93 17.14 -1.28 17.90
C MET A 93 16.88 -0.99 16.41
N GLN A 94 15.70 -0.50 16.05
CA GLN A 94 15.38 -0.09 14.68
C GLN A 94 16.42 0.90 14.13
N TYR A 95 16.77 1.94 14.89
CA TYR A 95 17.74 2.96 14.47
C TYR A 95 19.15 2.37 14.33
N ARG A 96 19.60 1.55 15.30
CA ARG A 96 20.91 0.89 15.23
C ARG A 96 21.04 -0.01 14.00
N VAL A 97 19.98 -0.75 13.67
CA VAL A 97 19.95 -1.61 12.49
C VAL A 97 19.93 -0.77 11.20
N ALA A 98 19.25 0.37 11.19
CA ALA A 98 19.24 1.27 10.05
C ALA A 98 20.59 1.95 9.82
N ASP A 99 21.35 2.26 10.89
CA ASP A 99 22.69 2.84 10.84
C ASP A 99 23.78 1.84 10.40
N ASP A 100 23.48 0.53 10.42
CA ASP A 100 24.39 -0.53 9.97
C ASP A 100 23.96 -1.03 8.56
N PRO A 101 24.72 -0.70 7.49
CA PRO A 101 24.35 -1.09 6.14
C PRO A 101 24.17 -2.60 5.94
N SER A 102 24.94 -3.43 6.65
CA SER A 102 24.86 -4.89 6.55
C SER A 102 23.55 -5.41 7.16
N GLN A 103 23.21 -4.95 8.38
CA GLN A 103 21.96 -5.35 9.04
C GLN A 103 20.74 -4.78 8.31
N SER A 104 20.82 -3.53 7.86
CA SER A 104 19.80 -2.88 7.04
C SER A 104 19.53 -3.67 5.76
N CYS A 105 20.60 -4.09 5.06
CA CYS A 105 20.50 -4.88 3.85
C CYS A 105 19.82 -6.24 4.09
N ARG A 106 20.02 -6.88 5.24
CA ARG A 106 19.35 -8.16 5.58
C ARG A 106 17.83 -8.03 5.59
N ILE A 107 17.29 -6.94 6.13
CA ILE A 107 15.86 -6.68 6.14
C ILE A 107 15.37 -6.30 4.73
N ALA A 108 16.03 -5.33 4.10
CA ALA A 108 15.70 -4.85 2.78
C ALA A 108 15.70 -5.98 1.73
N ARG A 109 16.67 -6.88 1.81
CA ARG A 109 16.79 -8.06 0.97
C ARG A 109 15.55 -8.93 1.01
N ASN A 110 15.02 -9.22 2.19
CA ASN A 110 13.83 -10.04 2.35
C ASN A 110 12.58 -9.34 1.79
N MET A 111 12.46 -8.01 1.97
CA MET A 111 11.37 -7.22 1.38
C MET A 111 11.44 -7.24 -0.16
N ILE A 112 12.63 -7.06 -0.74
CA ILE A 112 12.82 -7.11 -2.20
C ILE A 112 12.65 -8.52 -2.75
N PHE A 113 13.07 -9.54 -2.01
CA PHE A 113 12.77 -10.92 -2.36
C PHE A 113 11.26 -11.16 -2.47
N GLY A 114 10.49 -10.70 -1.47
CA GLY A 114 9.02 -10.76 -1.49
C GLY A 114 8.43 -10.03 -2.69
N LYS A 115 8.91 -8.83 -3.01
CA LYS A 115 8.50 -8.06 -4.19
C LYS A 115 8.69 -8.85 -5.48
N VAL A 116 9.90 -9.33 -5.73
CA VAL A 116 10.26 -10.03 -6.98
C VAL A 116 9.52 -11.37 -7.08
N TYR A 117 9.42 -12.10 -5.98
CA TYR A 117 8.63 -13.32 -5.90
C TYR A 117 7.17 -13.08 -6.26
N ASN A 118 6.53 -12.09 -5.65
CA ASN A 118 5.13 -11.75 -5.88
C ASN A 118 4.89 -11.20 -7.30
N ALA A 119 5.83 -10.43 -7.85
CA ALA A 119 5.81 -10.00 -9.24
C ALA A 119 5.82 -11.20 -10.20
N ARG A 120 6.71 -12.15 -9.97
CA ARG A 120 6.77 -13.39 -10.76
C ARG A 120 5.44 -14.15 -10.73
N TRP A 121 4.84 -14.33 -9.55
CA TRP A 121 3.56 -15.04 -9.44
C TRP A 121 2.39 -14.26 -10.07
N SER A 122 2.44 -12.94 -10.09
CA SER A 122 1.47 -12.12 -10.83
C SER A 122 1.59 -12.35 -12.35
N VAL A 123 2.81 -12.46 -12.88
CA VAL A 123 3.08 -12.80 -14.28
C VAL A 123 2.60 -14.21 -14.61
N GLU A 124 3.00 -15.22 -13.80
CA GLU A 124 2.60 -16.61 -14.00
C GLU A 124 1.09 -16.82 -13.97
N ARG A 125 0.41 -16.16 -13.05
CA ARG A 125 -1.04 -16.24 -12.94
C ARG A 125 -1.73 -15.63 -14.17
N THR A 126 -1.26 -14.49 -14.66
CA THR A 126 -1.81 -13.89 -15.88
C THR A 126 -1.58 -14.80 -17.08
N ARG A 127 -0.37 -15.36 -17.22
CA ARG A 127 -0.03 -16.33 -18.29
C ARG A 127 -0.95 -17.56 -18.26
N ARG A 128 -1.22 -18.11 -17.09
CA ARG A 128 -2.08 -19.29 -16.91
C ARG A 128 -3.55 -18.97 -17.17
N ASP A 129 -4.05 -17.91 -16.54
CA ASP A 129 -5.49 -17.61 -16.52
C ASP A 129 -5.95 -16.93 -17.83
N HIS A 130 -5.02 -16.36 -18.61
CA HIS A 130 -5.31 -15.60 -19.83
C HIS A 130 -4.42 -15.99 -21.03
N ALA A 131 -3.99 -17.26 -21.09
CA ALA A 131 -3.09 -17.78 -22.11
C ALA A 131 -3.43 -17.39 -23.57
N PRO A 132 -4.71 -17.36 -24.02
CA PRO A 132 -5.04 -16.96 -25.39
C PRO A 132 -4.90 -15.45 -25.67
N ARG A 133 -4.65 -14.64 -24.66
CA ARG A 133 -4.68 -13.16 -24.73
C ARG A 133 -3.34 -12.49 -24.50
N VAL A 134 -2.32 -13.25 -24.13
CA VAL A 134 -0.97 -12.75 -23.81
C VAL A 134 0.08 -13.55 -24.58
N ASP A 135 1.24 -12.95 -24.81
CA ASP A 135 2.39 -13.68 -25.37
C ASP A 135 2.99 -14.63 -24.32
N GLY A 136 2.60 -15.91 -24.39
CA GLY A 136 3.02 -16.94 -23.44
C GLY A 136 4.53 -17.14 -23.39
N GLN A 137 5.27 -16.95 -24.52
CA GLN A 137 6.73 -17.07 -24.54
C GLN A 137 7.40 -15.90 -23.82
N ARG A 138 6.94 -14.67 -24.08
CA ARG A 138 7.41 -13.45 -23.42
C ARG A 138 7.15 -13.51 -21.92
N PHE A 139 5.95 -13.91 -21.50
CA PHE A 139 5.60 -14.08 -20.07
C PHE A 139 6.46 -15.15 -19.39
N SER A 140 6.74 -16.27 -20.09
CA SER A 140 7.62 -17.31 -19.58
C SER A 140 9.06 -16.81 -19.40
N ALA A 141 9.60 -16.07 -20.38
CA ALA A 141 10.93 -15.49 -20.31
C ALA A 141 11.05 -14.49 -19.12
N VAL A 142 10.06 -13.60 -18.93
CA VAL A 142 10.03 -12.66 -17.80
C VAL A 142 9.92 -13.40 -16.47
N SER A 143 9.09 -14.43 -16.37
CA SER A 143 9.00 -15.25 -15.17
C SER A 143 10.32 -15.94 -14.83
N GLN A 144 11.01 -16.49 -15.82
CA GLN A 144 12.34 -17.11 -15.64
C GLN A 144 13.40 -16.08 -15.22
N GLN A 145 13.38 -14.89 -15.82
CA GLN A 145 14.26 -13.78 -15.41
C GLN A 145 14.04 -13.40 -13.96
N LEU A 146 12.78 -13.18 -13.53
CA LEU A 146 12.44 -12.87 -12.14
C LEU A 146 12.84 -14.00 -11.20
N GLN A 147 12.66 -15.26 -11.60
CA GLN A 147 13.11 -16.42 -10.83
C GLN A 147 14.63 -16.46 -10.65
N GLY A 148 15.39 -16.13 -11.70
CA GLY A 148 16.85 -16.09 -11.66
C GLY A 148 17.42 -14.97 -10.78
N LEU A 149 16.64 -13.91 -10.48
CA LEU A 149 17.02 -12.85 -9.55
C LEU A 149 16.90 -13.27 -8.08
N LEU A 150 16.00 -14.18 -7.75
CA LEU A 150 15.73 -14.54 -6.35
C LEU A 150 16.98 -15.04 -5.59
N PRO A 151 17.79 -15.99 -6.11
CA PRO A 151 19.00 -16.41 -5.42
C PRO A 151 20.05 -15.28 -5.33
N GLN A 152 20.12 -14.38 -6.31
CA GLN A 152 21.04 -13.24 -6.28
C GLN A 152 20.62 -12.26 -5.16
N ILE A 153 19.32 -11.94 -5.08
CA ILE A 153 18.76 -11.11 -4.02
C ILE A 153 19.01 -11.75 -2.65
N ALA A 154 18.78 -13.07 -2.51
CA ALA A 154 18.96 -13.78 -1.25
C ALA A 154 20.41 -13.79 -0.74
N ALA A 155 21.39 -13.73 -1.63
CA ALA A 155 22.81 -13.70 -1.30
C ALA A 155 23.38 -12.28 -1.12
N GLU A 156 22.60 -11.22 -1.46
CA GLU A 156 23.10 -9.85 -1.51
C GLU A 156 23.36 -9.27 -0.12
N THR A 157 24.44 -8.55 0.03
CA THR A 157 24.89 -7.90 1.28
C THR A 157 25.10 -6.40 1.15
N SER A 158 25.08 -5.87 -0.08
CA SER A 158 25.22 -4.45 -0.38
C SER A 158 23.87 -3.81 -0.69
N PRO A 159 23.44 -2.74 0.04
CA PRO A 159 22.21 -2.02 -0.27
C PRO A 159 22.16 -1.44 -1.70
N ASP A 160 23.30 -1.01 -2.26
CA ASP A 160 23.36 -0.42 -3.59
C ASP A 160 23.20 -1.50 -4.68
N SER A 161 23.87 -2.64 -4.54
CA SER A 161 23.67 -3.79 -5.43
C SER A 161 22.23 -4.32 -5.34
N LEU A 162 21.64 -4.34 -4.14
CA LEU A 162 20.25 -4.74 -3.93
C LEU A 162 19.26 -3.82 -4.68
N ARG A 163 19.50 -2.48 -4.67
CA ARG A 163 18.73 -1.54 -5.47
C ARG A 163 18.86 -1.79 -6.97
N GLY A 164 20.06 -2.17 -7.42
CA GLY A 164 20.28 -2.59 -8.80
C GLY A 164 19.46 -3.81 -9.21
N LEU A 165 19.47 -4.87 -8.38
CA LEU A 165 18.66 -6.08 -8.59
C LEU A 165 17.16 -5.79 -8.55
N GLU A 166 16.71 -4.92 -7.62
CA GLU A 166 15.33 -4.44 -7.56
C GLU A 166 14.93 -3.75 -8.87
N GLY A 167 15.78 -2.86 -9.38
CA GLY A 167 15.54 -2.14 -10.62
C GLY A 167 15.44 -3.08 -11.83
N ILE A 168 16.31 -4.10 -11.93
CA ILE A 168 16.23 -5.13 -12.97
C ILE A 168 14.91 -5.91 -12.88
N GLY A 169 14.52 -6.31 -11.66
CA GLY A 169 13.26 -7.01 -11.42
C GLY A 169 12.03 -6.17 -11.77
N ALA A 170 12.05 -4.89 -11.41
CA ALA A 170 10.98 -3.95 -11.73
C ALA A 170 10.87 -3.73 -13.26
N ALA A 171 11.99 -3.55 -13.96
CA ALA A 171 12.02 -3.41 -15.41
C ALA A 171 11.46 -4.65 -16.12
N ALA A 172 11.86 -5.86 -15.68
CA ALA A 172 11.35 -7.12 -16.21
C ALA A 172 9.83 -7.23 -16.01
N TYR A 173 9.33 -6.98 -14.80
CA TYR A 173 7.90 -7.02 -14.50
C TYR A 173 7.09 -5.99 -15.32
N PHE A 174 7.57 -4.75 -15.39
CA PHE A 174 6.88 -3.69 -16.12
C PHE A 174 6.88 -3.90 -17.62
N SER A 175 7.85 -4.65 -18.17
CA SER A 175 7.89 -4.95 -19.60
C SER A 175 6.66 -5.70 -20.12
N VAL A 176 5.97 -6.47 -19.27
CA VAL A 176 4.75 -7.23 -19.61
C VAL A 176 3.47 -6.65 -18.98
N LEU A 177 3.59 -5.60 -18.20
CA LEU A 177 2.45 -5.04 -17.44
C LEU A 177 1.34 -4.52 -18.36
N ASP A 178 1.70 -3.94 -19.52
CA ASP A 178 0.70 -3.51 -20.50
C ASP A 178 -0.14 -4.69 -21.02
N GLU A 179 0.46 -5.84 -21.28
CA GLU A 179 -0.28 -7.01 -21.75
C GLU A 179 -1.21 -7.60 -20.69
N MET A 180 -0.99 -7.31 -19.39
CA MET A 180 -1.90 -7.68 -18.30
C MET A 180 -3.18 -6.84 -18.28
N ILE A 181 -3.20 -5.70 -18.98
CA ILE A 181 -4.39 -4.88 -19.21
C ILE A 181 -5.17 -5.52 -20.38
N LEU A 182 -6.26 -6.21 -20.08
CA LEU A 182 -6.99 -7.02 -21.03
C LEU A 182 -8.20 -6.31 -21.64
N GLN A 183 -8.58 -5.13 -21.15
CA GLN A 183 -9.78 -4.40 -21.58
C GLN A 183 -9.47 -2.90 -21.73
N GLY A 184 -10.21 -2.23 -22.64
CA GLY A 184 -10.18 -0.77 -22.79
C GLY A 184 -8.82 -0.20 -23.16
N LYS A 185 -8.08 -0.88 -24.03
CA LYS A 185 -6.70 -0.54 -24.42
C LYS A 185 -6.56 0.87 -25.03
N GLU A 186 -7.61 1.44 -25.56
CA GLU A 186 -7.67 2.80 -26.07
C GLU A 186 -7.48 3.86 -24.98
N THR A 187 -7.81 3.53 -23.73
CA THR A 187 -7.67 4.43 -22.58
C THR A 187 -6.70 3.89 -21.54
N PHE A 188 -6.72 2.56 -21.32
CA PHE A 188 -5.91 1.89 -20.34
C PHE A 188 -4.72 1.20 -21.01
N PHE A 189 -3.56 1.80 -20.87
CA PHE A 189 -2.29 1.28 -21.37
C PHE A 189 -1.19 1.60 -20.40
N PHE A 190 -0.07 0.90 -20.50
CA PHE A 190 1.13 1.15 -19.72
C PHE A 190 2.35 1.19 -20.66
N ARG A 191 2.96 2.35 -20.81
CA ARG A 191 4.21 2.51 -21.56
C ARG A 191 5.41 2.54 -20.61
N GLU A 192 5.34 3.42 -19.63
CA GLU A 192 6.34 3.59 -18.60
C GLU A 192 5.71 4.13 -17.30
N ARG A 193 6.45 4.08 -16.21
CA ARG A 193 5.97 4.56 -14.91
C ARG A 193 6.06 6.08 -14.79
N SER A 194 4.94 6.79 -14.91
CA SER A 194 4.78 8.22 -14.62
C SER A 194 4.10 8.45 -13.28
N ARG A 195 4.58 9.43 -12.47
CA ARG A 195 4.10 9.60 -11.09
C ARG A 195 3.67 11.02 -10.73
N ARG A 196 4.37 12.03 -11.19
CA ARG A 196 4.21 13.44 -10.74
C ARG A 196 4.34 14.41 -11.91
N PRO A 197 3.26 14.60 -12.66
CA PRO A 197 1.95 13.93 -12.57
C PRO A 197 1.93 12.57 -13.26
N PRO A 198 0.91 11.71 -12.99
CA PRO A 198 0.62 10.57 -13.84
C PRO A 198 0.10 11.05 -15.20
N LEU A 199 0.56 10.42 -16.29
CA LEU A 199 0.30 10.84 -17.66
C LEU A 199 -0.69 9.95 -18.40
N ASP A 200 -1.18 8.92 -17.76
CA ASP A 200 -2.21 8.00 -18.26
C ASP A 200 -3.10 7.49 -17.12
N ALA A 201 -4.23 6.90 -17.49
CA ALA A 201 -5.23 6.43 -16.54
C ALA A 201 -4.74 5.29 -15.66
N PHE A 202 -3.91 4.38 -16.22
CA PHE A 202 -3.34 3.27 -15.45
C PHE A 202 -2.35 3.77 -14.40
N ASN A 203 -1.45 4.66 -14.76
CA ASN A 203 -0.52 5.31 -13.82
C ASN A 203 -1.22 6.16 -12.75
N ALA A 204 -2.35 6.80 -13.09
CA ALA A 204 -3.17 7.52 -12.12
C ALA A 204 -3.74 6.56 -11.05
N MET A 205 -4.28 5.42 -11.47
CA MET A 205 -4.78 4.39 -10.56
C MET A 205 -3.67 3.75 -9.72
N LEU A 206 -2.53 3.41 -10.33
CA LEU A 206 -1.37 2.87 -9.60
C LEU A 206 -0.87 3.86 -8.53
N SER A 207 -0.76 5.14 -8.89
CA SER A 207 -0.30 6.16 -7.94
C SER A 207 -1.26 6.30 -6.76
N PHE A 208 -2.56 6.23 -7.01
CA PHE A 208 -3.58 6.28 -5.97
C PHE A 208 -3.56 5.03 -5.09
N ALA A 209 -3.47 3.82 -5.69
CA ALA A 209 -3.33 2.56 -4.94
C ALA A 209 -2.09 2.55 -4.05
N TYR A 210 -0.95 3.00 -4.57
CA TYR A 210 0.30 3.07 -3.81
C TYR A 210 0.23 4.08 -2.66
N SER A 211 -0.46 5.20 -2.84
CA SER A 211 -0.67 6.14 -1.74
C SER A 211 -1.51 5.52 -0.62
N LEU A 212 -2.60 4.83 -0.96
CA LEU A 212 -3.43 4.14 0.03
C LEU A 212 -2.66 3.03 0.76
N LEU A 213 -1.90 2.23 0.00
CA LEU A 213 -1.09 1.14 0.58
C LEU A 213 0.03 1.69 1.49
N SER A 214 0.70 2.77 1.08
CA SER A 214 1.73 3.42 1.91
C SER A 214 1.15 3.89 3.24
N HIS A 215 -0.05 4.49 3.25
CA HIS A 215 -0.72 4.91 4.48
C HIS A 215 -1.14 3.71 5.36
N ASP A 216 -1.61 2.62 4.75
CA ASP A 216 -1.91 1.40 5.49
C ASP A 216 -0.63 0.82 6.14
N CYS A 217 0.50 0.80 5.42
CA CYS A 217 1.79 0.37 5.93
C CYS A 217 2.32 1.27 7.06
N ALA A 218 2.27 2.60 6.87
CA ALA A 218 2.72 3.55 7.89
C ALA A 218 1.90 3.42 9.18
N SER A 219 0.57 3.36 9.07
CA SER A 219 -0.31 3.15 10.23
C SER A 219 -0.05 1.82 10.92
N ALA A 220 0.27 0.76 10.17
CA ALA A 220 0.59 -0.54 10.71
C ALA A 220 1.93 -0.51 11.49
N LEU A 221 2.97 0.09 10.94
CA LEU A 221 4.28 0.24 11.58
C LEU A 221 4.18 1.03 12.88
N GLU A 222 3.49 2.17 12.87
CA GLU A 222 3.29 2.98 14.07
C GLU A 222 2.50 2.24 15.15
N SER A 223 1.49 1.45 14.77
CA SER A 223 0.67 0.70 15.73
C SER A 223 1.46 -0.40 16.46
N VAL A 224 2.60 -0.84 15.95
CA VAL A 224 3.50 -1.78 16.61
C VAL A 224 4.70 -1.09 17.28
N GLY A 225 4.76 0.26 17.25
CA GLY A 225 5.78 1.06 17.89
C GLY A 225 7.05 1.28 17.08
N LEU A 226 7.01 1.03 15.76
CA LEU A 226 8.09 1.33 14.82
C LEU A 226 7.92 2.73 14.23
N ASP A 227 9.04 3.37 13.91
CA ASP A 227 9.10 4.63 13.19
C ASP A 227 8.96 4.37 11.69
N ALA A 228 7.89 4.86 11.08
CA ALA A 228 7.62 4.67 9.65
C ALA A 228 8.60 5.43 8.72
N TYR A 229 9.37 6.38 9.26
CA TYR A 229 10.28 7.22 8.48
C TYR A 229 11.68 6.63 8.32
N VAL A 230 12.12 5.76 9.24
CA VAL A 230 13.46 5.15 9.21
C VAL A 230 13.42 3.83 8.45
N GLY A 231 13.85 3.89 7.19
CA GLY A 231 13.85 2.75 6.26
C GLY A 231 15.15 1.96 6.24
N TYR A 232 15.13 0.84 5.54
CA TYR A 232 16.28 -0.05 5.36
C TYR A 232 16.79 -0.07 3.91
N LEU A 233 15.90 0.15 2.92
CA LEU A 233 16.24 0.27 1.50
C LEU A 233 16.15 1.71 1.01
N HIS A 234 15.02 2.34 1.32
CA HIS A 234 14.83 3.73 0.98
C HIS A 234 15.60 4.61 1.95
N THR A 235 16.53 5.43 1.42
CA THR A 235 17.31 6.37 2.22
C THR A 235 16.42 7.40 2.91
N ASP A 236 16.82 7.83 4.09
CA ASP A 236 16.09 8.84 4.85
C ASP A 236 16.03 10.17 4.09
N ARG A 237 14.85 10.76 4.08
CA ARG A 237 14.60 12.12 3.54
C ARG A 237 13.51 12.78 4.38
N PRO A 238 13.61 14.06 4.69
CA PRO A 238 12.58 14.78 5.41
C PRO A 238 11.18 14.57 4.77
N GLY A 239 10.21 14.18 5.58
CA GLY A 239 8.83 13.97 5.13
C GLY A 239 8.57 12.70 4.31
N ARG A 240 9.55 11.77 4.21
CA ARG A 240 9.38 10.49 3.51
C ARG A 240 9.27 9.34 4.49
N GLU A 241 8.16 8.63 4.47
CA GLU A 241 7.90 7.43 5.26
C GLU A 241 8.67 6.23 4.67
N SER A 242 10.02 6.24 4.81
CA SER A 242 10.92 5.32 4.12
C SER A 242 10.64 3.86 4.46
N LEU A 243 10.36 3.52 5.74
CA LEU A 243 10.04 2.14 6.14
C LEU A 243 8.67 1.70 5.62
N ALA A 244 7.69 2.60 5.57
CA ALA A 244 6.40 2.27 4.97
C ALA A 244 6.53 1.98 3.47
N LEU A 245 7.42 2.70 2.77
CA LEU A 245 7.74 2.43 1.37
C LEU A 245 8.48 1.10 1.21
N ASP A 246 9.37 0.74 2.12
CA ASP A 246 10.07 -0.55 2.12
C ASP A 246 9.08 -1.70 2.32
N LEU A 247 8.23 -1.61 3.34
CA LEU A 247 7.26 -2.64 3.67
C LEU A 247 6.25 -2.86 2.54
N MET A 248 5.78 -1.79 1.89
CA MET A 248 4.81 -1.91 0.80
C MET A 248 5.37 -2.57 -0.46
N GLU A 249 6.71 -2.66 -0.62
CA GLU A 249 7.31 -3.31 -1.80
C GLU A 249 6.82 -4.75 -1.98
N GLU A 250 6.70 -5.51 -0.90
CA GLU A 250 6.19 -6.88 -0.92
C GLU A 250 4.75 -6.97 -1.44
N LEU A 251 3.95 -5.92 -1.22
CA LEU A 251 2.52 -5.91 -1.48
C LEU A 251 2.14 -5.24 -2.82
N ARG A 252 3.07 -4.49 -3.43
CA ARG A 252 2.79 -3.81 -4.72
C ARG A 252 2.28 -4.79 -5.79
N PRO A 253 3.03 -5.84 -6.17
CA PRO A 253 2.61 -6.69 -7.29
C PRO A 253 1.37 -7.51 -7.00
N CYS A 254 1.27 -8.08 -5.78
CA CYS A 254 0.24 -9.04 -5.43
C CYS A 254 -1.06 -8.41 -4.92
N PHE A 255 -1.02 -7.19 -4.41
CA PHE A 255 -2.18 -6.48 -3.90
C PHE A 255 -2.54 -5.25 -4.75
N ALA A 256 -1.66 -4.23 -4.81
CA ALA A 256 -1.99 -2.95 -5.45
C ALA A 256 -2.12 -3.06 -6.98
N ASP A 257 -1.11 -3.63 -7.66
CA ASP A 257 -1.12 -3.72 -9.12
C ASP A 257 -2.24 -4.63 -9.60
N ARG A 258 -2.41 -5.79 -8.95
CA ARG A 258 -3.50 -6.71 -9.26
C ARG A 258 -4.87 -6.11 -9.00
N PHE A 259 -5.02 -5.30 -7.97
CA PHE A 259 -6.27 -4.59 -7.73
C PHE A 259 -6.60 -3.64 -8.87
N VAL A 260 -5.63 -2.82 -9.31
CA VAL A 260 -5.81 -1.91 -10.46
C VAL A 260 -6.16 -2.67 -11.73
N LEU A 261 -5.42 -3.74 -12.05
CA LEU A 261 -5.70 -4.61 -13.19
C LEU A 261 -7.12 -5.23 -13.10
N THR A 262 -7.54 -5.65 -11.92
CA THR A 262 -8.88 -6.21 -11.70
C THR A 262 -9.98 -5.18 -11.98
N LEU A 263 -9.81 -3.93 -11.54
CA LEU A 263 -10.80 -2.88 -11.80
C LEU A 263 -10.97 -2.60 -13.29
N ILE A 264 -9.89 -2.61 -14.05
CA ILE A 264 -9.91 -2.38 -15.50
C ILE A 264 -10.46 -3.61 -16.23
N ASN A 265 -9.92 -4.78 -15.96
CA ASN A 265 -10.26 -6.00 -16.68
C ASN A 265 -11.69 -6.44 -16.44
N ASN A 266 -12.28 -6.11 -15.28
CA ASN A 266 -13.70 -6.32 -14.99
C ASN A 266 -14.58 -5.13 -15.38
N ARG A 267 -14.03 -4.09 -16.07
CA ARG A 267 -14.75 -2.89 -16.52
C ARG A 267 -15.47 -2.13 -15.40
N ILE A 268 -14.93 -2.19 -14.18
CA ILE A 268 -15.48 -1.48 -13.01
C ILE A 268 -15.16 0.01 -13.11
N ILE A 269 -13.94 0.35 -13.51
CA ILE A 269 -13.51 1.72 -13.81
C ILE A 269 -13.56 1.93 -15.32
N LYS A 270 -14.13 3.06 -15.74
CA LYS A 270 -14.38 3.44 -17.13
C LYS A 270 -13.60 4.71 -17.49
N PRO A 271 -13.40 5.02 -18.78
CA PRO A 271 -12.77 6.27 -19.22
C PRO A 271 -13.41 7.52 -18.63
N SER A 272 -14.73 7.55 -18.47
CA SER A 272 -15.48 8.67 -17.86
C SER A 272 -15.14 8.92 -16.38
N ASN A 273 -14.44 8.00 -15.71
CA ASN A 273 -14.00 8.16 -14.33
C ASN A 273 -12.68 8.94 -14.19
N PHE A 274 -12.19 9.54 -15.29
CA PHE A 274 -10.94 10.29 -15.31
C PHE A 274 -11.12 11.71 -15.83
N GLU A 275 -10.30 12.61 -15.32
CA GLU A 275 -10.09 13.97 -15.81
C GLU A 275 -8.75 14.02 -16.55
N PHE A 276 -8.80 14.32 -17.85
CA PHE A 276 -7.63 14.54 -18.69
C PHE A 276 -7.39 16.05 -18.77
N ARG A 277 -6.22 16.51 -18.28
CA ARG A 277 -5.88 17.92 -18.18
C ARG A 277 -5.03 18.38 -19.37
N GLU A 278 -5.10 19.65 -19.71
CA GLU A 278 -4.25 20.27 -20.73
C GLU A 278 -2.75 20.09 -20.47
N SER A 279 -2.34 20.01 -19.20
CA SER A 279 -0.96 19.71 -18.77
C SER A 279 -0.51 18.26 -19.06
N GLY A 280 -1.36 17.43 -19.66
CA GLY A 280 -1.14 16.00 -19.85
C GLY A 280 -1.39 15.15 -18.59
N ALA A 281 -1.66 15.76 -17.44
CA ALA A 281 -1.95 15.03 -16.21
C ALA A 281 -3.31 14.31 -16.28
N VAL A 282 -3.34 13.06 -15.85
CA VAL A 282 -4.57 12.26 -15.73
C VAL A 282 -4.87 12.00 -14.27
N LEU A 283 -6.09 12.31 -13.84
CA LEU A 283 -6.54 12.18 -12.45
C LEU A 283 -7.85 11.39 -12.40
N LEU A 284 -8.09 10.67 -11.30
CA LEU A 284 -9.41 10.10 -11.04
C LEU A 284 -10.41 11.23 -10.72
N ALA A 285 -11.52 11.27 -11.46
CA ALA A 285 -12.68 12.09 -11.15
C ALA A 285 -13.33 11.66 -9.82
N GLU A 286 -14.23 12.48 -9.27
CA GLU A 286 -14.86 12.19 -7.97
C GLU A 286 -15.56 10.83 -7.94
N GLU A 287 -16.37 10.53 -8.94
CA GLU A 287 -17.06 9.24 -9.05
C GLU A 287 -16.07 8.07 -9.17
N GLY A 288 -15.01 8.25 -9.97
CA GLY A 288 -13.93 7.27 -10.11
C GLY A 288 -13.23 6.99 -8.79
N ARG A 289 -12.92 8.04 -8.00
CA ARG A 289 -12.34 7.90 -6.66
C ARG A 289 -13.29 7.17 -5.70
N ARG A 290 -14.57 7.52 -5.70
CA ARG A 290 -15.58 6.85 -4.86
C ARG A 290 -15.62 5.35 -5.17
N THR A 291 -15.74 4.99 -6.44
CA THR A 291 -15.77 3.60 -6.90
C THR A 291 -14.47 2.87 -6.52
N PHE A 292 -13.31 3.49 -6.76
CA PHE A 292 -12.00 2.92 -6.41
C PHE A 292 -11.88 2.63 -4.91
N LEU A 293 -12.24 3.59 -4.06
CA LEU A 293 -12.17 3.47 -2.61
C LEU A 293 -13.12 2.40 -2.06
N GLN A 294 -14.35 2.34 -2.60
CA GLN A 294 -15.29 1.28 -2.24
C GLN A 294 -14.70 -0.11 -2.56
N LYS A 295 -14.18 -0.29 -3.78
CA LYS A 295 -13.58 -1.56 -4.22
C LYS A 295 -12.29 -1.89 -3.46
N TRP A 296 -11.50 -0.88 -3.09
CA TRP A 296 -10.33 -1.06 -2.22
C TRP A 296 -10.71 -1.64 -0.87
N GLN A 297 -11.80 -1.14 -0.26
CA GLN A 297 -12.32 -1.70 0.99
C GLN A 297 -12.85 -3.11 0.85
N GLU A 298 -13.60 -3.39 -0.23
CA GLU A 298 -14.07 -4.75 -0.51
C GLU A 298 -12.88 -5.70 -0.62
N ARG A 299 -11.83 -5.30 -1.37
CA ARG A 299 -10.59 -6.09 -1.51
C ARG A 299 -9.87 -6.32 -0.18
N LYS A 300 -9.79 -5.30 0.69
CA LYS A 300 -9.17 -5.42 2.02
C LYS A 300 -9.90 -6.43 2.92
N ARG A 301 -11.19 -6.66 2.71
CA ARG A 301 -12.00 -7.64 3.47
C ARG A 301 -11.87 -9.08 2.98
N GLU A 302 -11.39 -9.28 1.75
CA GLU A 302 -11.19 -10.63 1.24
C GLU A 302 -10.17 -11.39 2.10
N THR A 303 -10.51 -12.64 2.42
CA THR A 303 -9.67 -13.49 3.26
C THR A 303 -8.61 -14.20 2.44
N ILE A 304 -7.40 -14.22 2.96
CA ILE A 304 -6.28 -15.01 2.45
C ILE A 304 -5.69 -15.89 3.55
N THR A 305 -4.93 -16.90 3.17
CA THR A 305 -4.04 -17.61 4.10
C THR A 305 -2.69 -16.93 4.07
N HIS A 306 -2.24 -16.41 5.22
CA HIS A 306 -0.92 -15.76 5.32
C HIS A 306 0.18 -16.81 5.15
N PRO A 307 1.15 -16.61 4.22
CA PRO A 307 2.08 -17.67 3.84
C PRO A 307 3.00 -18.15 4.96
N PHE A 308 3.39 -17.25 5.88
CA PHE A 308 4.28 -17.59 7.00
C PHE A 308 3.52 -18.07 8.24
N LEU A 309 2.36 -17.45 8.54
CA LEU A 309 1.56 -17.81 9.72
C LEU A 309 0.65 -19.00 9.49
N GLU A 310 0.36 -19.34 8.23
CA GLU A 310 -0.62 -20.36 7.81
C GLU A 310 -2.04 -20.09 8.35
N GLU A 311 -2.29 -18.86 8.80
CA GLU A 311 -3.58 -18.41 9.34
C GLU A 311 -4.39 -17.64 8.30
N LYS A 312 -5.71 -17.81 8.34
CA LYS A 312 -6.64 -17.02 7.53
C LYS A 312 -6.81 -15.64 8.12
N LEU A 313 -6.58 -14.62 7.30
CA LEU A 313 -6.77 -13.22 7.67
C LEU A 313 -7.19 -12.38 6.46
N PRO A 314 -7.85 -11.24 6.68
CA PRO A 314 -8.18 -10.32 5.61
C PRO A 314 -6.93 -9.63 5.05
N TRP A 315 -6.93 -9.33 3.73
CA TRP A 315 -5.84 -8.62 3.07
C TRP A 315 -5.41 -7.34 3.79
N GLY A 316 -6.36 -6.57 4.31
CA GLY A 316 -6.05 -5.32 4.99
C GLY A 316 -5.31 -5.48 6.32
N LEU A 317 -5.19 -6.71 6.87
CA LEU A 317 -4.36 -6.99 8.05
C LEU A 317 -2.93 -7.38 7.68
N VAL A 318 -2.63 -7.65 6.41
CA VAL A 318 -1.28 -8.07 6.00
C VAL A 318 -0.21 -7.03 6.39
N PRO A 319 -0.38 -5.70 6.13
CA PRO A 319 0.60 -4.72 6.58
C PRO A 319 0.86 -4.76 8.09
N TYR A 320 -0.19 -4.96 8.89
CA TYR A 320 -0.07 -5.06 10.35
C TYR A 320 0.69 -6.31 10.78
N VAL A 321 0.38 -7.46 10.18
CA VAL A 321 1.09 -8.72 10.47
C VAL A 321 2.55 -8.62 10.08
N GLN A 322 2.87 -8.09 8.90
CA GLN A 322 4.26 -7.89 8.47
C GLN A 322 5.00 -6.90 9.39
N SER A 323 4.35 -5.84 9.87
CA SER A 323 4.92 -4.93 10.85
C SER A 323 5.20 -5.62 12.19
N LEU A 324 4.30 -6.52 12.66
CA LEU A 324 4.54 -7.32 13.86
C LEU A 324 5.73 -8.28 13.69
N LEU A 325 5.83 -8.94 12.53
CA LEU A 325 6.94 -9.84 12.22
C LEU A 325 8.27 -9.09 12.19
N LEU A 326 8.28 -7.88 11.60
CA LEU A 326 9.45 -7.01 11.62
C LEU A 326 9.82 -6.59 13.06
N ALA A 327 8.84 -6.19 13.88
CA ALA A 327 9.08 -5.84 15.27
C ALA A 327 9.63 -7.03 16.09
N ARG A 328 9.14 -8.25 15.82
CA ARG A 328 9.65 -9.49 16.47
C ARG A 328 11.08 -9.80 16.05
N TYR A 329 11.40 -9.63 14.76
CA TYR A 329 12.77 -9.76 14.27
C TYR A 329 13.71 -8.76 14.95
N LEU A 330 13.34 -7.49 15.03
CA LEU A 330 14.13 -6.44 15.68
C LEU A 330 14.33 -6.68 17.20
N ARG A 331 13.42 -7.39 17.85
CA ARG A 331 13.57 -7.81 19.26
C ARG A 331 14.41 -9.06 19.43
N GLY A 332 14.76 -9.77 18.35
CA GLY A 332 15.47 -11.04 18.40
C GLY A 332 14.55 -12.25 18.65
N ASP A 333 13.22 -12.09 18.52
CA ASP A 333 12.26 -13.19 18.65
C ASP A 333 12.21 -14.08 17.37
N LEU A 334 12.78 -13.61 16.27
CA LEU A 334 12.90 -14.31 14.99
C LEU A 334 14.35 -14.18 14.49
N GLU A 335 14.85 -15.23 13.85
CA GLU A 335 16.19 -15.25 13.26
C GLU A 335 16.30 -14.36 12.01
N GLU A 336 15.21 -14.28 11.22
CA GLU A 336 15.09 -13.41 10.05
C GLU A 336 13.68 -12.81 9.95
N TYR A 337 13.56 -11.68 9.24
CA TYR A 337 12.28 -11.12 8.86
C TYR A 337 11.66 -11.96 7.74
N PRO A 338 10.53 -12.64 7.95
CA PRO A 338 9.90 -13.45 6.92
C PRO A 338 9.16 -12.57 5.89
N PRO A 339 9.54 -12.59 4.61
CA PRO A 339 8.85 -11.85 3.58
C PRO A 339 7.45 -12.40 3.31
N PHE A 340 6.54 -11.55 2.83
CA PHE A 340 5.23 -11.97 2.38
C PHE A 340 5.31 -12.62 0.99
N LEU A 341 5.23 -13.95 0.92
CA LEU A 341 5.37 -14.75 -0.31
C LEU A 341 4.00 -15.28 -0.74
N TRP A 342 3.26 -14.47 -1.52
CA TRP A 342 1.92 -14.84 -1.96
C TRP A 342 1.94 -15.63 -3.29
N LYS A 343 1.15 -16.72 -3.36
CA LYS A 343 1.12 -17.66 -4.49
C LYS A 343 -0.26 -17.80 -5.12
#